data_0b4348f651f7ad82fd91ce82569981d7
#
_entry.id   0b4348f651f7ad82fd91ce82569981d7
#
_cell.length_a   1.000
_cell.length_b   1.000
_cell.length_c   1.000
_cell.angle_alpha   90.00
_cell.angle_beta   90.00
_cell.angle_gamma   90.00
#
_symmetry.space_group_name_H-M   'P 1'
#
loop_
_entity.id
_entity.type
_entity.pdbx_description
1 polymer ?
#
loop_
_entity_poly.entity_id
_entity_poly.type
_entity_poly.pdbx_seq_one_letter_code
_entity_poly.pdbx_strand_id
1 'polypeptide(L)'
;MRLATAEQSPDEYIQHYYGYTLSELLAPIGKEQVGESVRHNGVYFNIKQAREADDPTLPMGVWTHELKTADWQKVKELALEALAQKSKDLQLGVWLFEASIHIDGFAGIAPAALLIKELCERYWPNMHPEMVDGDIEYRTNTLNWLNKKLLPVLGLIPITQAQLDGEEYCWNDWESACHYDKLKNQQQVDTQWDGPTPQSIKQRLAATSPDELLKRVYQLEDGLLALNQLQDWLDNCCGNDSPNLSDIGELLRQIDDMLSKELARRGIPLAREQEKELVAAGKGEGDTGDAGAGQSDTGKPGGSGSGDGPIRDRSDAFICLRKAAEFLMQDDPHSPVPYLVYTACEWGEKSAPDLYQELFLAKGGQLNIFEIMGLNVEREN
;
A
#
# COMPACT_ATOMS: atom_id res chain seq x y z
N MET A 1 19.97 -5.21 2.21
CA MET A 1 19.73 -5.95 0.96
C MET A 1 18.52 -5.32 0.31
N ARG A 2 18.46 -5.17 -1.01
CA ARG A 2 17.33 -4.52 -1.71
C ARG A 2 16.74 -5.46 -2.75
N LEU A 3 15.40 -5.58 -2.77
CA LEU A 3 14.67 -6.35 -3.78
C LEU A 3 14.73 -5.67 -5.17
N ALA A 4 14.74 -4.34 -5.17
CA ALA A 4 14.68 -3.53 -6.40
C ALA A 4 16.00 -3.48 -7.21
N THR A 5 17.11 -3.99 -6.70
CA THR A 5 18.38 -4.03 -7.46
C THR A 5 18.45 -5.30 -8.30
N ALA A 6 18.61 -5.13 -9.62
CA ALA A 6 18.65 -6.21 -10.61
C ALA A 6 19.79 -7.25 -10.41
N GLU A 7 20.61 -7.10 -9.39
CA GLU A 7 21.81 -7.93 -9.13
C GLU A 7 21.55 -9.13 -8.20
N GLN A 8 20.35 -9.25 -7.60
CA GLN A 8 20.09 -10.31 -6.62
C GLN A 8 18.93 -11.20 -7.04
N SER A 9 19.16 -12.52 -6.92
CA SER A 9 18.10 -13.50 -7.15
C SER A 9 17.08 -13.49 -6.01
N PRO A 10 15.78 -13.77 -6.28
CA PRO A 10 14.78 -13.95 -5.23
C PRO A 10 15.19 -14.97 -4.16
N ASP A 11 15.94 -15.99 -4.54
CA ASP A 11 16.49 -17.00 -3.62
C ASP A 11 17.43 -16.41 -2.57
N GLU A 12 18.37 -15.55 -2.98
CA GLU A 12 19.32 -14.90 -2.05
C GLU A 12 18.63 -13.91 -1.13
N TYR A 13 17.61 -13.19 -1.66
CA TYR A 13 16.83 -12.28 -0.87
C TYR A 13 16.05 -12.99 0.25
N ILE A 14 15.33 -14.05 -0.09
CA ILE A 14 14.57 -14.87 0.86
C ILE A 14 15.53 -15.55 1.87
N GLN A 15 16.67 -16.08 1.41
CA GLN A 15 17.65 -16.72 2.28
C GLN A 15 18.22 -15.74 3.34
N HIS A 16 18.41 -14.48 2.98
CA HIS A 16 18.88 -13.47 3.93
C HIS A 16 17.91 -13.26 5.11
N TYR A 17 16.59 -13.26 4.86
CA TYR A 17 15.58 -13.02 5.90
C TYR A 17 15.13 -14.27 6.65
N TYR A 18 15.09 -15.40 5.98
CA TYR A 18 14.48 -16.63 6.51
C TYR A 18 15.47 -17.77 6.78
N GLY A 19 16.70 -17.65 6.29
CA GLY A 19 17.69 -18.73 6.40
C GLY A 19 17.41 -19.93 5.48
N TYR A 20 16.33 -19.90 4.71
CA TYR A 20 15.95 -20.85 3.68
C TYR A 20 15.96 -20.16 2.32
N THR A 21 16.37 -20.87 1.26
CA THR A 21 16.15 -20.39 -0.09
C THR A 21 14.67 -20.49 -0.48
N LEU A 22 14.23 -19.66 -1.42
CA LEU A 22 12.89 -19.77 -1.99
C LEU A 22 12.65 -21.15 -2.60
N SER A 23 13.69 -21.72 -3.25
CA SER A 23 13.66 -23.05 -3.83
C SER A 23 13.44 -24.15 -2.79
N GLU A 24 14.01 -24.04 -1.59
CA GLU A 24 13.78 -24.98 -0.49
C GLU A 24 12.35 -24.85 0.06
N LEU A 25 11.86 -23.64 0.29
CA LEU A 25 10.51 -23.38 0.79
C LEU A 25 9.42 -23.82 -0.20
N LEU A 26 9.72 -23.77 -1.49
CA LEU A 26 8.81 -24.15 -2.58
C LEU A 26 9.12 -25.56 -3.15
N ALA A 27 10.00 -26.36 -2.52
CA ALA A 27 10.22 -27.74 -2.94
C ALA A 27 8.92 -28.56 -2.81
N PRO A 28 8.57 -29.42 -3.77
CA PRO A 28 7.36 -30.22 -3.72
C PRO A 28 7.38 -31.20 -2.56
N ILE A 29 6.24 -31.42 -1.90
CA ILE A 29 6.08 -32.29 -0.74
C ILE A 29 5.15 -33.46 -1.09
N GLY A 30 5.68 -34.67 -1.00
CA GLY A 30 4.90 -35.89 -1.24
C GLY A 30 4.46 -36.06 -2.69
N LYS A 31 3.50 -36.98 -2.92
CA LYS A 31 3.01 -37.30 -4.27
C LYS A 31 2.16 -36.19 -4.89
N GLU A 32 1.41 -35.47 -4.07
CA GLU A 32 0.52 -34.39 -4.48
C GLU A 32 1.22 -33.03 -4.54
N GLN A 33 2.52 -33.00 -4.26
CA GLN A 33 3.42 -31.83 -4.29
C GLN A 33 3.13 -30.77 -3.22
N VAL A 34 2.00 -30.79 -2.54
CA VAL A 34 1.58 -29.77 -1.57
C VAL A 34 1.57 -30.24 -0.11
N GLY A 35 1.82 -31.54 0.12
CA GLY A 35 1.77 -32.12 1.46
C GLY A 35 0.36 -32.20 2.05
N GLU A 36 0.24 -32.26 3.36
CA GLU A 36 -1.03 -32.40 4.08
C GLU A 36 -1.50 -31.04 4.62
N SER A 37 -2.83 -30.85 4.71
CA SER A 37 -3.39 -29.65 5.33
C SER A 37 -2.95 -29.52 6.79
N VAL A 38 -2.49 -28.35 7.19
CA VAL A 38 -2.05 -28.10 8.57
C VAL A 38 -3.20 -27.93 9.56
N ARG A 39 -4.44 -27.72 9.10
CA ARG A 39 -5.61 -27.39 9.94
C ARG A 39 -5.94 -28.44 10.99
N HIS A 40 -5.58 -29.69 10.74
CA HIS A 40 -5.91 -30.83 11.58
C HIS A 40 -4.70 -31.47 12.27
N ASN A 41 -3.54 -30.81 12.20
CA ASN A 41 -2.32 -31.33 12.81
C ASN A 41 -1.76 -30.40 13.90
N GLY A 42 -0.78 -30.88 14.66
CA GLY A 42 -0.18 -30.14 15.76
C GLY A 42 0.51 -28.83 15.35
N VAL A 43 0.88 -28.65 14.08
CA VAL A 43 1.53 -27.43 13.59
C VAL A 43 0.61 -26.24 13.73
N TYR A 44 -0.64 -26.37 13.27
CA TYR A 44 -1.65 -25.31 13.39
C TYR A 44 -1.86 -24.88 14.84
N PHE A 45 -2.04 -25.86 15.73
CA PHE A 45 -2.23 -25.60 17.15
C PHE A 45 -1.01 -24.91 17.78
N ASN A 46 0.20 -25.38 17.49
CA ASN A 46 1.44 -24.83 18.04
C ASN A 46 1.66 -23.38 17.58
N ILE A 47 1.44 -23.08 16.30
CA ILE A 47 1.56 -21.72 15.77
C ILE A 47 0.49 -20.83 16.42
N LYS A 48 -0.77 -21.30 16.49
CA LYS A 48 -1.85 -20.53 17.13
C LYS A 48 -1.50 -20.23 18.60
N GLN A 49 -0.99 -21.20 19.34
CA GLN A 49 -0.57 -21.01 20.74
C GLN A 49 0.60 -20.02 20.87
N ALA A 50 1.56 -20.06 19.94
CA ALA A 50 2.69 -19.12 19.94
C ALA A 50 2.26 -17.67 19.61
N ARG A 51 1.20 -17.50 18.81
CA ARG A 51 0.61 -16.19 18.45
C ARG A 51 -0.28 -15.59 19.54
N GLU A 52 -0.70 -16.37 20.53
CA GLU A 52 -1.57 -15.87 21.58
C GLU A 52 -0.84 -14.91 22.52
N ALA A 53 -1.46 -13.73 22.74
CA ALA A 53 -1.04 -12.75 23.71
C ALA A 53 -2.25 -12.35 24.57
N ASP A 54 -2.01 -12.08 25.83
CA ASP A 54 -3.03 -11.51 26.71
C ASP A 54 -3.21 -10.02 26.40
N ASP A 55 -4.44 -9.53 26.50
CA ASP A 55 -4.72 -8.11 26.32
C ASP A 55 -4.36 -7.36 27.63
N PRO A 56 -3.35 -6.47 27.61
CA PRO A 56 -2.92 -5.75 28.82
C PRO A 56 -3.95 -4.73 29.32
N THR A 57 -4.97 -4.41 28.53
CA THR A 57 -6.03 -3.45 28.91
C THR A 57 -7.17 -4.10 29.69
N LEU A 58 -7.25 -5.44 29.65
CA LEU A 58 -8.26 -6.15 30.42
C LEU A 58 -7.91 -6.16 31.91
N PRO A 59 -8.90 -5.86 32.81
CA PRO A 59 -8.65 -5.89 34.24
C PRO A 59 -8.23 -7.31 34.66
N MET A 60 -7.02 -7.42 35.20
CA MET A 60 -6.57 -8.65 35.85
C MET A 60 -7.41 -8.83 37.10
N GLY A 61 -8.08 -10.00 37.21
CA GLY A 61 -8.83 -10.36 38.41
C GLY A 61 -7.94 -10.49 39.63
N VAL A 62 -8.42 -11.13 40.69
CA VAL A 62 -7.71 -11.33 41.97
C VAL A 62 -6.38 -12.11 41.79
N TRP A 63 -6.18 -12.75 40.66
CA TRP A 63 -5.00 -13.57 40.32
C TRP A 63 -4.05 -12.78 39.40
N THR A 64 -2.97 -12.26 39.97
CA THR A 64 -1.86 -11.69 39.21
C THR A 64 -1.04 -12.82 38.61
N HIS A 65 -1.08 -12.99 37.30
CA HIS A 65 -0.15 -13.85 36.55
C HIS A 65 0.64 -12.99 35.55
N GLU A 66 1.77 -13.45 35.13
CA GLU A 66 2.51 -12.80 34.06
C GLU A 66 1.68 -12.84 32.77
N LEU A 67 1.51 -11.68 32.13
CA LEU A 67 0.80 -11.58 30.86
C LEU A 67 1.54 -12.41 29.80
N LYS A 68 0.78 -13.28 29.13
CA LYS A 68 1.33 -14.05 28.02
C LYS A 68 1.62 -13.10 26.86
N THR A 69 2.84 -13.10 26.36
CA THR A 69 3.25 -12.40 25.15
C THR A 69 3.39 -13.38 23.99
N ALA A 70 3.06 -12.94 22.77
CA ALA A 70 3.24 -13.76 21.58
C ALA A 70 4.74 -14.01 21.31
N ASP A 71 5.09 -15.23 20.96
CA ASP A 71 6.44 -15.64 20.56
C ASP A 71 6.52 -15.66 19.01
N TRP A 72 6.73 -14.48 18.44
CA TRP A 72 6.78 -14.31 16.97
C TRP A 72 7.95 -15.05 16.33
N GLN A 73 9.09 -15.20 17.05
CA GLN A 73 10.21 -15.96 16.55
C GLN A 73 9.85 -17.44 16.37
N LYS A 74 9.15 -18.00 17.34
CA LYS A 74 8.65 -19.38 17.27
C LYS A 74 7.60 -19.55 16.17
N VAL A 75 6.74 -18.57 15.95
CA VAL A 75 5.78 -18.55 14.82
C VAL A 75 6.53 -18.63 13.50
N LYS A 76 7.56 -17.77 13.31
CA LYS A 76 8.41 -17.74 12.11
C LYS A 76 9.07 -19.10 11.87
N GLU A 77 9.70 -19.67 12.87
CA GLU A 77 10.39 -20.96 12.79
C GLU A 77 9.45 -22.11 12.41
N LEU A 78 8.30 -22.22 13.11
CA LEU A 78 7.31 -23.27 12.84
C LEU A 78 6.68 -23.14 11.46
N ALA A 79 6.40 -21.91 11.01
CA ALA A 79 5.81 -21.66 9.70
C ALA A 79 6.80 -22.03 8.57
N LEU A 80 8.07 -21.62 8.70
CA LEU A 80 9.12 -21.95 7.73
C LEU A 80 9.38 -23.45 7.65
N GLU A 81 9.52 -24.14 8.80
CA GLU A 81 9.69 -25.60 8.83
C GLU A 81 8.51 -26.31 8.17
N ALA A 82 7.28 -25.85 8.46
CA ALA A 82 6.08 -26.45 7.91
C ALA A 82 5.97 -26.23 6.40
N LEU A 83 6.28 -25.03 5.90
CA LEU A 83 6.32 -24.73 4.46
C LEU A 83 7.36 -25.56 3.71
N ALA A 84 8.54 -25.75 4.32
CA ALA A 84 9.61 -26.53 3.70
C ALA A 84 9.30 -28.04 3.66
N GLN A 85 8.69 -28.61 4.71
CA GLN A 85 8.68 -30.06 4.91
C GLN A 85 7.29 -30.70 5.03
N LYS A 86 6.23 -29.95 5.34
CA LYS A 86 4.93 -30.52 5.73
C LYS A 86 3.76 -30.14 4.84
N SER A 87 3.67 -28.86 4.42
CA SER A 87 2.48 -28.37 3.73
C SER A 87 2.72 -27.09 2.93
N LYS A 88 2.14 -27.02 1.75
CA LYS A 88 1.99 -25.78 0.97
C LYS A 88 0.63 -25.16 1.31
N ASP A 89 0.52 -24.61 2.52
CA ASP A 89 -0.72 -24.02 3.04
C ASP A 89 -0.55 -22.49 3.09
N LEU A 90 -1.51 -21.78 2.46
CA LEU A 90 -1.52 -20.31 2.40
C LEU A 90 -1.56 -19.67 3.80
N GLN A 91 -2.21 -20.35 4.76
CA GLN A 91 -2.28 -19.87 6.14
C GLN A 91 -0.90 -19.77 6.81
N LEU A 92 0.02 -20.67 6.46
CA LEU A 92 1.40 -20.62 6.95
C LEU A 92 2.13 -19.39 6.41
N GLY A 93 1.96 -19.08 5.12
CA GLY A 93 2.51 -17.87 4.51
C GLY A 93 1.98 -16.59 5.18
N VAL A 94 0.68 -16.55 5.46
CA VAL A 94 0.01 -15.43 6.11
C VAL A 94 0.49 -15.24 7.57
N TRP A 95 0.68 -16.30 8.33
CA TRP A 95 1.23 -16.22 9.68
C TRP A 95 2.71 -15.87 9.70
N LEU A 96 3.47 -16.33 8.70
CA LEU A 96 4.85 -15.93 8.52
C LEU A 96 4.95 -14.43 8.20
N PHE A 97 4.03 -13.90 7.40
CA PHE A 97 3.97 -12.47 7.11
C PHE A 97 3.73 -11.66 8.39
N GLU A 98 2.73 -12.03 9.19
CA GLU A 98 2.48 -11.38 10.48
C GLU A 98 3.72 -11.43 11.39
N ALA A 99 4.33 -12.61 11.55
CA ALA A 99 5.54 -12.77 12.36
C ALA A 99 6.71 -11.92 11.85
N SER A 100 6.90 -11.85 10.53
CA SER A 100 7.96 -11.05 9.91
C SER A 100 7.81 -9.56 10.21
N ILE A 101 6.59 -9.02 10.20
CA ILE A 101 6.35 -7.63 10.57
C ILE A 101 6.65 -7.38 12.05
N HIS A 102 6.24 -8.29 12.93
CA HIS A 102 6.50 -8.13 14.36
C HIS A 102 8.00 -8.23 14.72
N ILE A 103 8.78 -9.00 13.97
CA ILE A 103 10.21 -9.21 14.21
C ILE A 103 11.06 -8.14 13.49
N ASP A 104 10.78 -7.94 12.20
CA ASP A 104 11.66 -7.20 11.30
C ASP A 104 11.06 -5.82 10.88
N GLY A 105 9.85 -5.48 11.35
CA GLY A 105 9.16 -4.24 10.99
C GLY A 105 8.91 -4.13 9.49
N PHE A 106 9.18 -2.97 8.90
CA PHE A 106 9.00 -2.74 7.45
C PHE A 106 9.85 -3.69 6.58
N ALA A 107 11.00 -4.14 7.08
CA ALA A 107 11.87 -5.09 6.37
C ALA A 107 11.24 -6.47 6.18
N GLY A 108 10.29 -6.85 7.03
CA GLY A 108 9.59 -8.13 6.97
C GLY A 108 8.53 -8.21 5.88
N ILE A 109 8.10 -7.07 5.30
CA ILE A 109 7.00 -7.01 4.33
C ILE A 109 7.40 -7.68 3.00
N ALA A 110 8.50 -7.24 2.42
CA ALA A 110 8.92 -7.68 1.09
C ALA A 110 9.18 -9.18 1.00
N PRO A 111 9.97 -9.80 1.90
CA PRO A 111 10.24 -11.23 1.83
C PRO A 111 8.97 -12.07 2.02
N ALA A 112 8.04 -11.62 2.88
CA ALA A 112 6.79 -12.34 3.13
C ALA A 112 5.82 -12.25 1.94
N ALA A 113 5.63 -11.05 1.38
CA ALA A 113 4.78 -10.85 0.21
C ALA A 113 5.33 -11.61 -1.02
N LEU A 114 6.64 -11.58 -1.24
CA LEU A 114 7.31 -12.33 -2.31
C LEU A 114 7.09 -13.84 -2.15
N LEU A 115 7.29 -14.38 -0.94
CA LEU A 115 7.09 -15.80 -0.69
C LEU A 115 5.63 -16.22 -0.92
N ILE A 116 4.65 -15.41 -0.47
CA ILE A 116 3.24 -15.71 -0.71
C ILE A 116 2.94 -15.68 -2.22
N LYS A 117 3.44 -14.69 -2.95
CA LYS A 117 3.27 -14.59 -4.41
C LYS A 117 3.82 -15.82 -5.11
N GLU A 118 5.03 -16.23 -4.82
CA GLU A 118 5.69 -17.39 -5.41
C GLU A 118 5.00 -18.72 -5.02
N LEU A 119 4.54 -18.83 -3.76
CA LEU A 119 3.74 -19.97 -3.29
C LEU A 119 2.43 -20.08 -4.07
N CYS A 120 1.72 -18.97 -4.24
CA CYS A 120 0.49 -18.91 -5.01
C CYS A 120 0.73 -19.21 -6.49
N GLU A 121 1.72 -18.60 -7.12
CA GLU A 121 2.04 -18.81 -8.53
C GLU A 121 2.32 -20.28 -8.84
N ARG A 122 3.02 -20.96 -7.94
CA ARG A 122 3.42 -22.36 -8.15
C ARG A 122 2.35 -23.37 -7.81
N TYR A 123 1.55 -23.13 -6.75
CA TYR A 123 0.70 -24.14 -6.14
C TYR A 123 -0.78 -23.76 -6.10
N TRP A 124 -1.22 -22.65 -6.67
CA TRP A 124 -2.59 -22.18 -6.59
C TRP A 124 -3.67 -23.26 -6.88
N PRO A 125 -3.53 -24.11 -7.89
CA PRO A 125 -4.56 -25.13 -8.14
C PRO A 125 -4.74 -26.12 -7.00
N ASN A 126 -3.65 -26.52 -6.33
CA ASN A 126 -3.62 -27.68 -5.42
C ASN A 126 -3.28 -27.32 -3.97
N MET A 127 -2.83 -26.06 -3.66
CA MET A 127 -2.43 -25.65 -2.31
C MET A 127 -3.59 -25.69 -1.30
N HIS A 128 -3.25 -25.78 -0.02
CA HIS A 128 -4.23 -25.65 1.05
C HIS A 128 -4.49 -24.16 1.39
N PRO A 129 -5.74 -23.82 1.80
CA PRO A 129 -6.92 -24.66 1.81
C PRO A 129 -7.36 -25.08 0.40
N GLU A 130 -7.86 -26.30 0.29
CA GLU A 130 -8.36 -26.83 -0.99
C GLU A 130 -9.53 -26.00 -1.51
N MET A 131 -9.64 -25.89 -2.83
CA MET A 131 -10.80 -25.33 -3.50
C MET A 131 -11.86 -26.42 -3.63
N VAL A 132 -13.06 -26.14 -3.19
CA VAL A 132 -14.21 -27.04 -3.33
C VAL A 132 -15.09 -26.48 -4.44
N ASP A 133 -15.33 -27.27 -5.48
CA ASP A 133 -16.16 -26.90 -6.65
C ASP A 133 -15.69 -25.60 -7.36
N GLY A 134 -14.39 -25.29 -7.26
CA GLY A 134 -13.79 -24.08 -7.83
C GLY A 134 -13.95 -22.84 -6.94
N ASP A 135 -14.51 -22.95 -5.76
CA ASP A 135 -14.66 -21.86 -4.79
C ASP A 135 -13.29 -21.51 -4.15
N ILE A 136 -12.89 -20.25 -4.29
CA ILE A 136 -11.64 -19.68 -3.77
C ILE A 136 -11.84 -18.88 -2.48
N GLU A 137 -13.06 -18.79 -1.94
CA GLU A 137 -13.42 -17.90 -0.83
C GLU A 137 -12.52 -18.12 0.41
N TYR A 138 -12.20 -19.37 0.74
CA TYR A 138 -11.31 -19.66 1.88
C TYR A 138 -9.92 -19.07 1.71
N ARG A 139 -9.40 -19.01 0.48
CA ARG A 139 -8.07 -18.43 0.16
C ARG A 139 -8.12 -16.92 0.16
N THR A 140 -9.12 -16.34 -0.50
CA THR A 140 -9.29 -14.89 -0.55
C THR A 140 -9.57 -14.32 0.82
N ASN A 141 -10.37 -14.99 1.66
CA ASN A 141 -10.60 -14.59 3.05
C ASN A 141 -9.33 -14.65 3.90
N THR A 142 -8.45 -15.65 3.67
CA THR A 142 -7.16 -15.74 4.36
C THR A 142 -6.25 -14.54 4.02
N LEU A 143 -6.25 -14.10 2.76
CA LEU A 143 -5.48 -12.92 2.33
C LEU A 143 -6.14 -11.59 2.74
N ASN A 144 -7.47 -11.48 2.66
CA ASN A 144 -8.20 -10.31 3.15
C ASN A 144 -8.00 -10.08 4.66
N TRP A 145 -7.78 -11.14 5.42
CA TRP A 145 -7.44 -11.06 6.82
C TRP A 145 -6.12 -10.28 7.04
N LEU A 146 -5.11 -10.44 6.16
CA LEU A 146 -3.86 -9.69 6.22
C LEU A 146 -4.13 -8.18 6.22
N ASN A 147 -4.91 -7.68 5.27
CA ASN A 147 -5.18 -6.24 5.15
C ASN A 147 -5.79 -5.66 6.44
N LYS A 148 -6.74 -6.38 7.05
CA LYS A 148 -7.40 -5.94 8.29
C LYS A 148 -6.50 -6.05 9.53
N LYS A 149 -5.70 -7.11 9.62
CA LYS A 149 -4.94 -7.42 10.83
C LYS A 149 -3.61 -6.70 10.89
N LEU A 150 -2.97 -6.49 9.75
CA LEU A 150 -1.62 -5.91 9.72
C LEU A 150 -1.62 -4.38 9.74
N LEU A 151 -2.68 -3.71 9.28
CA LEU A 151 -2.76 -2.25 9.31
C LEU A 151 -2.46 -1.65 10.68
N PRO A 152 -3.11 -2.08 11.79
CA PRO A 152 -2.80 -1.53 13.11
C PRO A 152 -1.36 -1.79 13.55
N VAL A 153 -0.81 -2.96 13.19
CA VAL A 153 0.56 -3.35 13.56
C VAL A 153 1.58 -2.52 12.79
N LEU A 154 1.36 -2.32 11.48
CA LEU A 154 2.22 -1.50 10.63
C LEU A 154 2.24 -0.04 11.09
N GLY A 155 1.09 0.50 11.50
CA GLY A 155 0.98 1.83 12.06
C GLY A 155 1.74 2.05 13.38
N LEU A 156 2.07 0.97 14.10
CA LEU A 156 2.85 1.01 15.34
C LEU A 156 4.36 0.86 15.14
N ILE A 157 4.83 0.56 13.92
CA ILE A 157 6.27 0.46 13.65
C ILE A 157 6.89 1.86 13.76
N PRO A 158 7.99 2.04 14.52
CA PRO A 158 8.66 3.32 14.67
C PRO A 158 9.14 3.89 13.34
N ILE A 159 8.75 5.14 13.05
CA ILE A 159 9.21 5.90 11.89
C ILE A 159 10.35 6.85 12.23
N THR A 160 10.57 7.10 13.53
CA THR A 160 11.69 7.89 14.04
C THR A 160 12.65 7.01 14.81
N GLN A 161 13.85 7.52 15.07
CA GLN A 161 14.87 6.84 15.89
C GLN A 161 14.80 7.35 17.33
N ALA A 162 14.91 6.41 18.30
CA ALA A 162 15.08 6.75 19.70
C ALA A 162 16.32 7.63 19.92
N GLN A 163 16.18 8.61 20.79
CA GLN A 163 17.28 9.43 21.29
C GLN A 163 17.55 9.12 22.77
N LEU A 164 18.31 9.97 23.44
CA LEU A 164 18.68 9.79 24.86
C LEU A 164 17.48 9.66 25.81
N ASP A 165 16.33 10.22 25.44
CA ASP A 165 15.04 10.10 26.17
C ASP A 165 14.33 8.76 25.93
N GLY A 166 14.79 7.95 24.97
CA GLY A 166 14.22 6.64 24.62
C GLY A 166 12.89 6.71 23.85
N GLU A 167 12.40 7.91 23.52
CA GLU A 167 11.13 8.04 22.79
C GLU A 167 11.30 7.85 21.28
N GLU A 168 10.45 7.01 20.71
CA GLU A 168 10.25 6.81 19.28
C GLU A 168 8.81 7.10 18.94
N TYR A 169 8.56 7.60 17.73
CA TYR A 169 7.21 7.84 17.24
C TYR A 169 6.91 6.96 16.04
N CYS A 170 5.68 6.49 15.99
CA CYS A 170 5.13 5.67 14.91
C CYS A 170 4.14 6.48 14.04
N TRP A 171 3.59 5.84 13.01
CA TRP A 171 2.60 6.48 12.17
C TRP A 171 1.29 6.81 12.89
N ASN A 172 0.83 5.91 13.78
CA ASN A 172 -0.38 6.14 14.57
C ASN A 172 -0.25 7.37 15.48
N ASP A 173 0.95 7.63 16.02
CA ASP A 173 1.22 8.86 16.79
C ASP A 173 1.05 10.10 15.91
N TRP A 174 1.56 10.04 14.67
CA TRP A 174 1.42 11.12 13.71
C TRP A 174 -0.04 11.38 13.34
N GLU A 175 -0.81 10.35 13.01
CA GLU A 175 -2.23 10.49 12.69
C GLU A 175 -3.03 11.06 13.86
N SER A 176 -2.81 10.51 15.06
CA SER A 176 -3.46 10.97 16.29
C SER A 176 -3.13 12.43 16.59
N ALA A 177 -1.87 12.81 16.47
CA ALA A 177 -1.40 14.19 16.68
C ALA A 177 -2.04 15.16 15.67
N CYS A 178 -2.07 14.78 14.39
CA CYS A 178 -2.71 15.60 13.34
C CYS A 178 -4.21 15.70 13.52
N HIS A 179 -4.86 14.62 13.92
CA HIS A 179 -6.31 14.62 14.20
C HIS A 179 -6.66 15.56 15.35
N TYR A 180 -5.94 15.44 16.47
CA TYR A 180 -6.14 16.33 17.61
C TYR A 180 -5.88 17.81 17.29
N ASP A 181 -4.81 18.10 16.54
CA ASP A 181 -4.50 19.49 16.14
C ASP A 181 -5.62 20.10 15.28
N LYS A 182 -6.22 19.31 14.38
CA LYS A 182 -7.41 19.72 13.60
C LYS A 182 -8.61 20.02 14.47
N LEU A 183 -8.93 19.13 15.44
CA LEU A 183 -10.05 19.33 16.37
C LEU A 183 -9.86 20.56 17.24
N LYS A 184 -8.64 20.80 17.73
CA LYS A 184 -8.28 21.98 18.52
C LYS A 184 -8.47 23.26 17.72
N ASN A 185 -8.03 23.29 16.48
CA ASN A 185 -8.18 24.45 15.59
C ASN A 185 -9.64 24.73 15.22
N GLN A 186 -10.51 23.72 15.25
CA GLN A 186 -11.96 23.85 15.06
C GLN A 186 -12.73 24.18 16.35
N GLN A 187 -12.05 24.39 17.48
CA GLN A 187 -12.66 24.65 18.81
C GLN A 187 -13.65 23.56 19.27
N GLN A 188 -13.49 22.33 18.77
CA GLN A 188 -14.38 21.21 19.08
C GLN A 188 -13.98 20.41 20.33
N VAL A 189 -12.78 20.65 20.86
CA VAL A 189 -12.27 19.88 22.00
C VAL A 189 -11.57 20.81 22.99
N ASP A 190 -12.03 20.73 24.25
CA ASP A 190 -11.44 21.42 25.41
C ASP A 190 -10.56 20.46 26.25
N THR A 191 -10.26 19.27 25.67
CA THR A 191 -9.57 18.19 26.37
C THR A 191 -8.05 18.36 26.26
N GLN A 192 -7.37 18.20 27.38
CA GLN A 192 -5.91 18.20 27.43
C GLN A 192 -5.37 16.98 26.65
N TRP A 193 -4.52 17.25 25.66
CA TRP A 193 -3.80 16.22 24.89
C TRP A 193 -2.45 15.97 25.55
N ASP A 194 -2.26 14.75 26.05
CA ASP A 194 -1.00 14.33 26.69
C ASP A 194 -0.05 13.61 25.72
N GLY A 195 -0.47 13.42 24.44
CA GLY A 195 0.33 12.78 23.41
C GLY A 195 1.26 13.77 22.67
N PRO A 196 2.06 13.24 21.71
CA PRO A 196 2.96 14.06 20.93
C PRO A 196 2.21 15.05 20.03
N THR A 197 2.85 16.17 19.71
CA THR A 197 2.34 17.14 18.75
C THR A 197 2.91 16.86 17.35
N PRO A 198 2.26 17.30 16.25
CA PRO A 198 2.83 17.16 14.91
C PRO A 198 4.22 17.80 14.79
N GLN A 199 4.46 18.89 15.55
CA GLN A 199 5.75 19.57 15.57
C GLN A 199 6.83 18.76 16.29
N SER A 200 6.51 18.13 17.44
CA SER A 200 7.47 17.30 18.17
C SER A 200 7.88 16.07 17.35
N ILE A 201 6.93 15.44 16.64
CA ILE A 201 7.22 14.32 15.75
C ILE A 201 8.12 14.75 14.58
N LYS A 202 7.83 15.90 13.94
CA LYS A 202 8.71 16.46 12.90
C LYS A 202 10.11 16.79 13.40
N GLN A 203 10.25 17.31 14.63
CA GLN A 203 11.55 17.57 15.25
C GLN A 203 12.31 16.26 15.50
N ARG A 204 11.64 15.22 15.98
CA ARG A 204 12.23 13.91 16.18
C ARG A 204 12.66 13.27 14.85
N LEU A 205 11.80 13.38 13.83
CA LEU A 205 12.13 12.93 12.47
C LEU A 205 13.37 13.66 11.94
N ALA A 206 13.44 15.00 12.13
CA ALA A 206 14.60 15.80 11.76
C ALA A 206 15.88 15.44 12.54
N ALA A 207 15.78 14.85 13.72
CA ALA A 207 16.89 14.39 14.52
C ALA A 207 17.29 12.92 14.24
N THR A 208 16.45 12.16 13.53
CA THR A 208 16.75 10.78 13.11
C THR A 208 17.91 10.77 12.11
N SER A 209 18.82 9.80 12.23
CA SER A 209 19.99 9.74 11.33
C SER A 209 19.58 9.54 9.86
N PRO A 210 20.30 10.13 8.90
CA PRO A 210 20.04 9.94 7.48
C PRO A 210 20.05 8.48 7.05
N ASP A 211 21.00 7.70 7.56
CA ASP A 211 21.15 6.28 7.22
C ASP A 211 19.93 5.46 7.65
N GLU A 212 19.37 5.77 8.83
CA GLU A 212 18.18 5.08 9.32
C GLU A 212 16.92 5.46 8.51
N LEU A 213 16.80 6.73 8.10
CA LEU A 213 15.72 7.16 7.21
C LEU A 213 15.83 6.51 5.83
N LEU A 214 17.02 6.49 5.24
CA LEU A 214 17.28 5.82 3.96
C LEU A 214 16.95 4.32 4.03
N LYS A 215 17.37 3.66 5.11
CA LYS A 215 17.08 2.25 5.35
C LYS A 215 15.57 2.00 5.38
N ARG A 216 14.79 2.81 6.11
CA ARG A 216 13.32 2.68 6.18
C ARG A 216 12.67 2.94 4.83
N VAL A 217 13.07 3.98 4.11
CA VAL A 217 12.56 4.27 2.76
C VAL A 217 12.80 3.08 1.83
N TYR A 218 14.00 2.51 1.85
CA TYR A 218 14.31 1.35 1.02
C TYR A 218 13.52 0.09 1.40
N GLN A 219 13.25 -0.12 2.68
CA GLN A 219 12.38 -1.21 3.14
C GLN A 219 10.93 -1.03 2.70
N LEU A 220 10.43 0.22 2.72
CA LEU A 220 9.10 0.57 2.22
C LEU A 220 9.00 0.40 0.70
N GLU A 221 10.01 0.83 -0.06
CA GLU A 221 10.07 0.63 -1.52
C GLU A 221 10.03 -0.86 -1.89
N ASP A 222 10.87 -1.68 -1.24
CA ASP A 222 10.89 -3.13 -1.45
C ASP A 222 9.55 -3.77 -1.07
N GLY A 223 8.96 -3.35 0.07
CA GLY A 223 7.64 -3.80 0.52
C GLY A 223 6.53 -3.47 -0.46
N LEU A 224 6.49 -2.22 -0.95
CA LEU A 224 5.52 -1.78 -1.95
C LEU A 224 5.68 -2.53 -3.27
N LEU A 225 6.91 -2.76 -3.72
CA LEU A 225 7.18 -3.53 -4.94
C LEU A 225 6.64 -4.96 -4.82
N ALA A 226 6.94 -5.65 -3.73
CA ALA A 226 6.51 -7.04 -3.52
C ALA A 226 4.99 -7.15 -3.34
N LEU A 227 4.37 -6.21 -2.61
CA LEU A 227 2.91 -6.16 -2.46
C LEU A 227 2.18 -5.89 -3.78
N ASN A 228 2.69 -4.98 -4.61
CA ASN A 228 2.11 -4.71 -5.92
C ASN A 228 2.22 -5.96 -6.82
N GLN A 229 3.35 -6.65 -6.83
CA GLN A 229 3.51 -7.90 -7.59
C GLN A 229 2.55 -8.99 -7.12
N LEU A 230 2.32 -9.11 -5.81
CA LEU A 230 1.35 -10.03 -5.24
C LEU A 230 -0.09 -9.65 -5.64
N GLN A 231 -0.46 -8.36 -5.53
CA GLN A 231 -1.79 -7.87 -5.92
C GLN A 231 -2.05 -8.08 -7.40
N ASP A 232 -1.10 -7.72 -8.28
CA ASP A 232 -1.22 -7.91 -9.73
C ASP A 232 -1.44 -9.40 -10.08
N TRP A 233 -0.74 -10.30 -9.39
CA TRP A 233 -0.92 -11.72 -9.60
C TRP A 233 -2.31 -12.18 -9.12
N LEU A 234 -2.78 -11.72 -7.96
CA LEU A 234 -4.10 -12.04 -7.40
C LEU A 234 -5.22 -11.52 -8.29
N ASP A 235 -5.11 -10.30 -8.80
CA ASP A 235 -6.10 -9.70 -9.71
C ASP A 235 -6.23 -10.49 -11.00
N ASN A 236 -5.12 -10.94 -11.57
CA ASN A 236 -5.11 -11.78 -12.75
C ASN A 236 -5.68 -13.19 -12.50
N CYS A 237 -5.46 -13.75 -11.30
CA CYS A 237 -5.88 -15.12 -10.96
C CYS A 237 -7.32 -15.20 -10.47
N CYS A 238 -7.73 -14.24 -9.61
CA CYS A 238 -9.02 -14.27 -8.91
C CYS A 238 -10.08 -13.35 -9.56
N GLY A 239 -9.69 -12.43 -10.44
CA GLY A 239 -10.61 -11.51 -11.10
C GLY A 239 -11.41 -10.68 -10.10
N ASN A 240 -12.74 -10.75 -10.18
CA ASN A 240 -13.64 -9.99 -9.31
C ASN A 240 -13.60 -10.41 -7.83
N ASP A 241 -13.13 -11.62 -7.54
CA ASP A 241 -13.00 -12.15 -6.18
C ASP A 241 -11.59 -11.90 -5.59
N SER A 242 -10.78 -11.06 -6.24
CA SER A 242 -9.42 -10.74 -5.78
C SER A 242 -9.45 -10.12 -4.39
N PRO A 243 -8.60 -10.62 -3.47
CA PRO A 243 -8.44 -9.98 -2.16
C PRO A 243 -7.76 -8.61 -2.32
N ASN A 244 -8.21 -7.63 -1.54
CA ASN A 244 -7.71 -6.26 -1.62
C ASN A 244 -6.63 -6.02 -0.55
N LEU A 245 -5.40 -5.71 -0.98
CA LEU A 245 -4.28 -5.32 -0.13
C LEU A 245 -3.95 -3.81 -0.24
N SER A 246 -4.83 -3.03 -0.88
CA SER A 246 -4.57 -1.60 -1.17
C SER A 246 -4.37 -0.75 0.08
N ASP A 247 -5.07 -1.06 1.19
CA ASP A 247 -4.99 -0.26 2.41
C ASP A 247 -3.59 -0.32 3.03
N ILE A 248 -2.96 -1.52 3.00
CA ILE A 248 -1.55 -1.68 3.40
C ILE A 248 -0.66 -0.84 2.47
N GLY A 249 -0.85 -0.97 1.16
CA GLY A 249 -0.08 -0.21 0.17
C GLY A 249 -0.22 1.30 0.35
N GLU A 250 -1.41 1.81 0.67
CA GLU A 250 -1.66 3.22 0.90
C GLU A 250 -0.95 3.72 2.17
N LEU A 251 -1.05 2.97 3.28
CA LEU A 251 -0.33 3.29 4.51
C LEU A 251 1.19 3.38 4.27
N LEU A 252 1.76 2.39 3.57
CA LEU A 252 3.20 2.39 3.28
C LEU A 252 3.62 3.57 2.40
N ARG A 253 2.80 3.96 1.40
CA ARG A 253 3.06 5.15 0.56
C ARG A 253 3.02 6.44 1.37
N GLN A 254 2.08 6.59 2.29
CA GLN A 254 1.99 7.76 3.15
C GLN A 254 3.21 7.90 4.07
N ILE A 255 3.68 6.79 4.63
CA ILE A 255 4.90 6.76 5.44
C ILE A 255 6.12 7.07 4.57
N ASP A 256 6.26 6.42 3.40
CA ASP A 256 7.36 6.67 2.46
C ASP A 256 7.42 8.13 2.03
N ASP A 257 6.29 8.73 1.71
CA ASP A 257 6.16 10.15 1.36
C ASP A 257 6.66 11.08 2.47
N MET A 258 6.34 10.77 3.73
CA MET A 258 6.79 11.56 4.87
C MET A 258 8.31 11.48 5.04
N LEU A 259 8.88 10.27 4.98
CA LEU A 259 10.32 10.05 5.16
C LEU A 259 11.12 10.61 3.97
N SER A 260 10.63 10.43 2.75
CA SER A 260 11.24 10.94 1.52
C SER A 260 11.27 12.47 1.48
N LYS A 261 10.19 13.14 1.91
CA LYS A 261 10.16 14.60 2.04
C LYS A 261 11.18 15.12 3.04
N GLU A 262 11.41 14.40 4.14
CA GLU A 262 12.45 14.79 5.11
C GLU A 262 13.85 14.58 4.53
N LEU A 263 14.13 13.50 3.80
CA LEU A 263 15.40 13.29 3.11
C LEU A 263 15.67 14.38 2.06
N ALA A 264 14.66 14.69 1.23
CA ALA A 264 14.74 15.76 0.24
C ALA A 264 15.03 17.13 0.89
N ARG A 265 14.38 17.44 2.03
CA ARG A 265 14.66 18.66 2.82
C ARG A 265 16.12 18.76 3.27
N ARG A 266 16.77 17.62 3.51
CA ARG A 266 18.21 17.54 3.87
C ARG A 266 19.13 17.50 2.66
N GLY A 267 18.59 17.53 1.43
CA GLY A 267 19.37 17.44 0.20
C GLY A 267 19.97 16.05 -0.06
N ILE A 268 19.34 14.99 0.47
CA ILE A 268 19.77 13.61 0.28
C ILE A 268 18.92 12.99 -0.83
N PRO A 269 19.48 12.74 -2.03
CA PRO A 269 18.75 12.20 -3.15
C PRO A 269 18.46 10.69 -2.95
N LEU A 270 17.28 10.26 -3.34
CA LEU A 270 16.92 8.85 -3.39
C LEU A 270 17.38 8.23 -4.72
N ALA A 271 17.74 6.94 -4.71
CA ALA A 271 18.16 6.23 -5.90
C ALA A 271 17.12 6.30 -7.03
N ARG A 272 15.83 6.20 -6.69
CA ARG A 272 14.70 6.33 -7.63
C ARG A 272 14.61 7.69 -8.32
N GLU A 273 15.09 8.76 -7.68
CA GLU A 273 15.11 10.11 -8.25
C GLU A 273 16.28 10.25 -9.24
N GLN A 274 17.43 9.68 -8.89
CA GLN A 274 18.61 9.65 -9.78
C GLN A 274 18.35 8.86 -11.06
N GLU A 275 17.65 7.71 -10.97
CA GLU A 275 17.24 6.93 -12.14
C GLU A 275 16.28 7.70 -13.04
N LYS A 276 15.32 8.43 -12.48
CA LYS A 276 14.39 9.28 -13.26
C LYS A 276 15.13 10.41 -13.96
N GLU A 277 16.11 11.04 -13.31
CA GLU A 277 16.93 12.09 -13.91
C GLU A 277 17.82 11.53 -15.04
N LEU A 278 18.41 10.35 -14.86
CA LEU A 278 19.20 9.67 -15.89
C LEU A 278 18.36 9.29 -17.12
N VAL A 279 17.15 8.78 -16.90
CA VAL A 279 16.20 8.44 -17.99
C VAL A 279 15.71 9.71 -18.69
N ALA A 280 15.50 10.79 -17.96
CA ALA A 280 15.11 12.09 -18.55
C ALA A 280 16.26 12.72 -19.36
N ALA A 281 17.50 12.63 -18.85
CA ALA A 281 18.70 13.09 -19.57
C ALA A 281 19.01 12.27 -20.81
N GLY A 282 18.81 10.93 -20.75
CA GLY A 282 19.04 10.02 -21.89
C GLY A 282 18.03 10.17 -23.04
N LYS A 283 16.88 10.81 -22.80
CA LYS A 283 15.91 11.14 -23.87
C LYS A 283 16.21 12.45 -24.60
N GLY A 284 17.24 13.21 -24.15
CA GLY A 284 17.64 14.49 -24.74
C GLY A 284 18.73 14.40 -25.83
N GLU A 285 19.37 13.24 -26.05
CA GLU A 285 20.49 13.10 -27.00
C GLU A 285 20.17 12.25 -28.23
N GLY A 286 19.02 12.41 -28.84
CA GLY A 286 18.68 11.67 -30.04
C GLY A 286 17.79 12.43 -31.03
N ASP A 287 18.13 13.68 -31.35
CA ASP A 287 17.73 14.30 -32.61
C ASP A 287 18.50 15.62 -32.88
N THR A 288 19.71 15.49 -33.45
CA THR A 288 20.39 16.60 -34.14
C THR A 288 20.77 16.15 -35.53
N GLY A 289 19.95 16.51 -36.50
CA GLY A 289 20.25 16.35 -37.91
C GLY A 289 19.10 16.83 -38.80
N ASP A 290 19.00 18.05 -39.13
CA ASP A 290 19.37 18.73 -40.36
C ASP A 290 18.77 20.14 -40.45
N ALA A 291 19.62 21.04 -40.93
CA ALA A 291 19.29 22.46 -41.05
C ALA A 291 18.49 22.74 -42.32
N GLY A 292 17.46 23.60 -42.20
CA GLY A 292 16.73 24.20 -43.32
C GLY A 292 16.06 25.51 -42.90
N ALA A 293 16.68 26.62 -43.34
CA ALA A 293 16.23 28.00 -43.09
C ALA A 293 14.90 28.34 -43.77
N GLY A 294 14.07 29.16 -43.07
CA GLY A 294 12.89 29.78 -43.70
C GLY A 294 12.06 30.62 -42.76
N GLN A 295 12.32 31.90 -42.73
CA GLN A 295 11.61 33.12 -42.29
C GLN A 295 10.13 33.03 -41.88
N SER A 296 9.92 33.64 -40.70
CA SER A 296 8.81 34.58 -40.31
C SER A 296 7.43 34.47 -40.97
N ASP A 297 6.36 34.33 -40.15
CA ASP A 297 5.34 35.38 -40.10
C ASP A 297 4.40 35.24 -38.89
N THR A 298 3.93 36.37 -38.46
CA THR A 298 3.00 36.65 -37.37
C THR A 298 1.59 36.14 -37.65
N GLY A 299 0.90 35.56 -36.66
CA GLY A 299 -0.56 35.38 -36.76
C GLY A 299 -1.17 34.47 -35.70
N LYS A 300 -1.87 35.07 -34.75
CA LYS A 300 -2.89 34.48 -33.85
C LYS A 300 -4.23 34.31 -34.64
N PRO A 301 -5.26 33.65 -34.15
CA PRO A 301 -5.46 32.46 -33.36
C PRO A 301 -6.50 31.47 -33.98
N GLY A 302 -6.62 30.29 -33.40
CA GLY A 302 -7.80 29.45 -33.55
C GLY A 302 -7.63 28.23 -34.44
N GLY A 303 -7.80 27.08 -33.89
CA GLY A 303 -7.89 25.84 -34.64
C GLY A 303 -7.97 24.63 -33.74
N SER A 304 -9.16 24.06 -33.65
CA SER A 304 -9.49 22.78 -33.02
C SER A 304 -8.48 21.70 -33.34
N GLY A 305 -7.75 21.26 -32.34
CA GLY A 305 -6.88 20.07 -32.42
C GLY A 305 -7.73 18.80 -32.35
N SER A 306 -7.73 17.98 -33.37
CA SER A 306 -8.28 16.64 -33.36
C SER A 306 -7.42 15.78 -32.41
N GLY A 307 -8.00 15.39 -31.26
CA GLY A 307 -7.32 14.67 -30.20
C GLY A 307 -7.11 13.18 -30.50
N ASP A 308 -6.10 12.88 -31.30
CA ASP A 308 -5.72 11.51 -31.62
C ASP A 308 -4.21 11.27 -31.38
N GLY A 309 -3.60 12.07 -30.51
CA GLY A 309 -2.19 11.99 -30.14
C GLY A 309 -1.99 11.73 -28.64
N PRO A 310 -0.77 11.42 -28.19
CA PRO A 310 -0.48 11.28 -26.78
C PRO A 310 -0.76 12.57 -26.01
N ILE A 311 -1.38 12.45 -24.85
CA ILE A 311 -1.72 13.57 -23.96
C ILE A 311 -0.44 14.31 -23.57
N ARG A 312 -0.33 15.60 -23.90
CA ARG A 312 0.87 16.42 -23.73
C ARG A 312 0.73 17.43 -22.60
N ASP A 313 -0.47 17.90 -22.36
CA ASP A 313 -0.76 18.87 -21.32
C ASP A 313 -2.14 18.62 -20.66
N ARG A 314 -2.44 19.43 -19.63
CA ARG A 314 -3.69 19.35 -18.87
C ARG A 314 -4.93 19.60 -19.77
N SER A 315 -4.84 20.48 -20.73
CA SER A 315 -5.93 20.80 -21.64
C SER A 315 -6.25 19.62 -22.57
N ASP A 316 -5.20 18.96 -23.11
CA ASP A 316 -5.35 17.75 -23.91
C ASP A 316 -6.04 16.63 -23.13
N ALA A 317 -5.72 16.48 -21.84
CA ALA A 317 -6.33 15.49 -20.96
C ALA A 317 -7.84 15.70 -20.80
N PHE A 318 -8.30 16.95 -20.58
CA PHE A 318 -9.72 17.27 -20.48
C PHE A 318 -10.46 17.12 -21.81
N ILE A 319 -9.80 17.39 -22.93
CA ILE A 319 -10.36 17.15 -24.28
C ILE A 319 -10.59 15.64 -24.48
N CYS A 320 -9.64 14.80 -24.10
CA CYS A 320 -9.78 13.33 -24.18
C CYS A 320 -10.91 12.83 -23.28
N LEU A 321 -11.03 13.34 -22.05
CA LEU A 321 -12.10 12.97 -21.13
C LEU A 321 -13.48 13.35 -21.68
N ARG A 322 -13.65 14.52 -22.27
CA ARG A 322 -14.91 14.93 -22.90
C ARG A 322 -15.30 14.03 -24.08
N LYS A 323 -14.34 13.67 -24.95
CA LYS A 323 -14.58 12.71 -26.04
C LYS A 323 -14.99 11.34 -25.54
N ALA A 324 -14.35 10.86 -24.47
CA ALA A 324 -14.72 9.59 -23.85
C ALA A 324 -16.15 9.66 -23.28
N ALA A 325 -16.52 10.77 -22.63
CA ALA A 325 -17.86 10.97 -22.10
C ALA A 325 -18.93 11.03 -23.22
N GLU A 326 -18.65 11.71 -24.36
CA GLU A 326 -19.51 11.74 -25.52
C GLU A 326 -19.75 10.36 -26.11
N PHE A 327 -18.68 9.55 -26.23
CA PHE A 327 -18.78 8.18 -26.70
C PHE A 327 -19.65 7.31 -25.77
N LEU A 328 -19.40 7.38 -24.46
CA LEU A 328 -20.18 6.63 -23.46
C LEU A 328 -21.65 7.05 -23.44
N MET A 329 -21.94 8.34 -23.67
CA MET A 329 -23.33 8.83 -23.74
C MET A 329 -24.09 8.33 -24.97
N GLN A 330 -23.38 8.04 -26.08
CA GLN A 330 -23.98 7.45 -27.28
C GLN A 330 -24.23 5.94 -27.11
N ASP A 331 -23.33 5.26 -26.37
CA ASP A 331 -23.41 3.81 -26.15
C ASP A 331 -24.43 3.46 -25.06
N ASP A 332 -24.40 4.17 -23.91
CA ASP A 332 -25.37 4.01 -22.81
C ASP A 332 -25.85 5.37 -22.28
N PRO A 333 -26.96 5.92 -22.83
CA PRO A 333 -27.50 7.20 -22.40
C PRO A 333 -28.02 7.26 -20.95
N HIS A 334 -28.24 6.08 -20.33
CA HIS A 334 -28.74 5.97 -18.96
C HIS A 334 -27.64 5.82 -17.92
N SER A 335 -26.39 5.66 -18.36
CA SER A 335 -25.25 5.57 -17.45
C SER A 335 -24.98 6.92 -16.76
N PRO A 336 -24.73 6.95 -15.45
CA PRO A 336 -24.32 8.16 -14.75
C PRO A 336 -22.87 8.58 -15.07
N VAL A 337 -22.07 7.68 -15.66
CA VAL A 337 -20.63 7.88 -15.89
C VAL A 337 -20.33 9.09 -16.78
N PRO A 338 -20.97 9.29 -17.95
CA PRO A 338 -20.71 10.45 -18.79
C PRO A 338 -20.95 11.78 -18.06
N TYR A 339 -22.00 11.87 -17.26
CA TYR A 339 -22.35 13.08 -16.49
C TYR A 339 -21.31 13.39 -15.43
N LEU A 340 -20.77 12.39 -14.74
CA LEU A 340 -19.69 12.57 -13.77
C LEU A 340 -18.40 13.05 -14.44
N VAL A 341 -18.08 12.54 -15.62
CA VAL A 341 -16.91 12.98 -16.39
C VAL A 341 -17.06 14.42 -16.84
N TYR A 342 -18.24 14.85 -17.31
CA TYR A 342 -18.50 16.26 -17.64
C TYR A 342 -18.34 17.17 -16.43
N THR A 343 -18.91 16.78 -15.29
CA THR A 343 -18.77 17.53 -14.02
C THR A 343 -17.29 17.65 -13.60
N ALA A 344 -16.53 16.56 -13.72
CA ALA A 344 -15.09 16.57 -13.44
C ALA A 344 -14.31 17.50 -14.38
N CYS A 345 -14.68 17.57 -15.67
CA CYS A 345 -14.09 18.50 -16.63
C CYS A 345 -14.42 19.96 -16.28
N GLU A 346 -15.66 20.26 -15.89
CA GLU A 346 -16.07 21.62 -15.46
C GLU A 346 -15.31 22.05 -14.20
N TRP A 347 -15.13 21.15 -13.24
CA TRP A 347 -14.32 21.43 -12.05
C TRP A 347 -12.85 21.68 -12.38
N GLY A 348 -12.35 20.98 -13.38
CA GLY A 348 -10.98 21.15 -13.86
C GLY A 348 -10.70 22.52 -14.51
N GLU A 349 -11.71 23.22 -14.99
CA GLU A 349 -11.61 24.56 -15.58
C GLU A 349 -11.75 25.68 -14.54
N LYS A 350 -12.29 25.37 -13.33
CA LYS A 350 -12.48 26.36 -12.27
C LYS A 350 -11.19 26.63 -11.50
N SER A 351 -11.10 27.85 -10.97
CA SER A 351 -10.03 28.17 -10.03
C SER A 351 -10.25 27.44 -8.69
N ALA A 352 -9.18 27.16 -7.94
CA ALA A 352 -9.32 26.50 -6.64
C ALA A 352 -10.28 27.22 -5.67
N PRO A 353 -10.27 28.57 -5.54
CA PRO A 353 -11.24 29.28 -4.70
C PRO A 353 -12.69 29.09 -5.15
N ASP A 354 -12.98 29.16 -6.46
CA ASP A 354 -14.32 28.99 -7.00
C ASP A 354 -14.84 27.55 -6.79
N LEU A 355 -13.97 26.57 -6.97
CA LEU A 355 -14.27 25.17 -6.72
C LEU A 355 -14.58 24.92 -5.23
N TYR A 356 -13.79 25.46 -4.32
CA TYR A 356 -14.04 25.36 -2.88
C TYR A 356 -15.34 26.06 -2.48
N GLN A 357 -15.63 27.23 -3.06
CA GLN A 357 -16.86 27.95 -2.79
C GLN A 357 -18.09 27.13 -3.24
N GLU A 358 -18.03 26.49 -4.39
CA GLU A 358 -19.12 25.63 -4.87
C GLU A 358 -19.29 24.36 -4.04
N LEU A 359 -18.20 23.65 -3.74
CA LEU A 359 -18.26 22.38 -3.03
C LEU A 359 -18.61 22.53 -1.54
N PHE A 360 -18.09 23.56 -0.87
CA PHE A 360 -18.21 23.69 0.58
C PHE A 360 -19.23 24.73 1.02
N LEU A 361 -19.42 25.82 0.30
CA LEU A 361 -20.38 26.88 0.67
C LEU A 361 -21.74 26.70 0.00
N ALA A 362 -21.78 26.37 -1.29
CA ALA A 362 -23.05 26.22 -2.01
C ALA A 362 -23.72 24.88 -1.76
N LYS A 363 -22.95 23.79 -1.50
CA LYS A 363 -23.46 22.43 -1.28
C LYS A 363 -23.28 21.92 0.16
N GLY A 364 -23.01 22.81 1.12
CA GLY A 364 -22.98 22.47 2.55
C GLY A 364 -21.92 21.47 2.99
N GLY A 365 -20.85 21.29 2.20
CA GLY A 365 -19.73 20.40 2.53
C GLY A 365 -20.03 18.89 2.45
N GLN A 366 -21.26 18.50 2.11
CA GLN A 366 -21.59 17.09 1.85
C GLN A 366 -21.62 16.85 0.34
N LEU A 367 -20.64 16.14 -0.17
CA LEU A 367 -20.64 15.58 -1.52
C LEU A 367 -21.68 14.45 -1.59
N ASN A 368 -22.94 14.80 -1.85
CA ASN A 368 -23.94 13.80 -2.16
C ASN A 368 -23.88 13.49 -3.65
N ILE A 369 -23.37 12.33 -4.00
CA ILE A 369 -23.22 11.87 -5.38
C ILE A 369 -24.56 11.88 -6.14
N PHE A 370 -25.68 11.67 -5.45
CA PHE A 370 -27.03 11.72 -6.03
C PHE A 370 -27.46 13.15 -6.40
N GLU A 371 -27.05 14.16 -5.62
CA GLU A 371 -27.29 15.57 -5.94
C GLU A 371 -26.43 16.04 -7.12
N ILE A 372 -25.17 15.57 -7.21
CA ILE A 372 -24.28 15.85 -8.33
C ILE A 372 -24.84 15.28 -9.64
N MET A 373 -25.48 14.11 -9.58
CA MET A 373 -26.13 13.46 -10.73
C MET A 373 -27.53 14.01 -11.03
N GLY A 374 -28.03 14.99 -10.27
CA GLY A 374 -29.38 15.54 -10.43
C GLY A 374 -30.50 14.58 -10.02
N LEU A 375 -30.18 13.53 -9.27
CA LEU A 375 -31.14 12.57 -8.74
C LEU A 375 -31.60 13.03 -7.35
N ASN A 376 -32.73 13.70 -7.28
CA ASN A 376 -33.38 14.01 -6.00
C ASN A 376 -33.95 12.73 -5.39
N VAL A 377 -33.38 12.24 -4.34
CA VAL A 377 -34.00 11.20 -3.50
C VAL A 377 -34.99 11.93 -2.57
N GLU A 378 -36.26 11.95 -2.92
CA GLU A 378 -37.31 12.37 -2.01
C GLU A 378 -37.24 11.47 -0.77
N ARG A 379 -36.91 12.05 0.37
CA ARG A 379 -37.04 11.36 1.68
C ARG A 379 -38.53 11.26 1.97
N GLU A 380 -39.12 10.11 1.77
CA GLU A 380 -40.39 9.77 2.40
C GLU A 380 -40.20 9.83 3.94
N ASN A 381 -41.01 10.66 4.57
CA ASN A 381 -41.11 10.83 6.03
C ASN A 381 -41.64 9.55 6.73
#